data_977b817e17eb9896521410cf87c644b6
#
_entry.id   977b817e17eb9896521410cf87c644b6
#
_cell.length_a   1.000
_cell.length_b   1.000
_cell.length_c   1.000
_cell.angle_alpha   90.00
_cell.angle_beta   90.00
_cell.angle_gamma   90.00
#
_symmetry.space_group_name_H-M   'P 1'
#
loop_
_entity.id
_entity.type
_entity.pdbx_description
1 polymer ?
#
loop_
_entity_poly.entity_id
_entity_poly.type
_entity_poly.pdbx_seq_one_letter_code
_entity_poly.pdbx_strand_id
1 'polypeptide(L)'
;MQDTEHSTIPGASLPIGLRGIAYYVGSSVPIQELSCLANNAELLERFKAAHFRNFSRSDISLPEQAAHCAQATLNKCGMQAGDIDAVVIGFSELREWTSYPEQLTYAILSRLGMNHIPVVGVTLAGCANVTSSLRVARNMIMVDGYRNVLVVETNLLRDDRRRLEGTAPGATPENVFGDGAVSFVLTRDNDTADFDLLAMDQIVSYTEGEQTTIQDVIATSTAASRRVIGRALDQAGVQREQVKCVLLNNMNILMMAALFRLYGFTHADFHIENTLRYGHVWSADSFINLHDYCETRKPLAGAHFLLIGHGNTYYSALVLRLRHSASDAAQAN
;
A
#
# COMPACT_ATOMS: atom_id res chain seq x y z
N MET A 1 -6.63 -24.87 -16.36
CA MET A 1 -7.15 -23.54 -16.00
C MET A 1 -7.51 -22.83 -17.30
N GLN A 2 -8.80 -22.62 -17.58
CA GLN A 2 -9.22 -21.87 -18.77
C GLN A 2 -8.92 -20.40 -18.52
N ASP A 3 -8.11 -19.81 -19.41
CA ASP A 3 -7.91 -18.36 -19.48
C ASP A 3 -9.25 -17.71 -19.87
N THR A 4 -9.96 -17.16 -18.89
CA THR A 4 -11.04 -16.24 -19.19
C THR A 4 -10.38 -14.95 -19.68
N GLU A 5 -10.35 -14.76 -21.00
CA GLU A 5 -10.03 -13.48 -21.62
C GLU A 5 -11.03 -12.44 -21.09
N HIS A 6 -10.59 -11.64 -20.12
CA HIS A 6 -11.31 -10.44 -19.77
C HIS A 6 -11.15 -9.45 -20.93
N SER A 7 -12.23 -9.24 -21.66
CA SER A 7 -12.30 -8.25 -22.72
C SER A 7 -11.83 -6.90 -22.19
N THR A 8 -10.75 -6.40 -22.74
CA THR A 8 -10.35 -5.00 -22.59
C THR A 8 -11.45 -4.18 -23.25
N ILE A 9 -12.18 -3.40 -22.46
CA ILE A 9 -13.09 -2.38 -23.00
C ILE A 9 -12.20 -1.35 -23.69
N PRO A 10 -12.29 -1.18 -25.02
CA PRO A 10 -11.54 -0.13 -25.72
C PRO A 10 -12.29 1.18 -25.48
N GLY A 11 -11.88 1.92 -24.50
CA GLY A 11 -12.27 3.30 -24.30
C GLY A 11 -11.01 4.04 -23.89
N ALA A 12 -10.69 5.14 -24.56
CA ALA A 12 -9.63 6.03 -24.15
C ALA A 12 -9.82 6.29 -22.64
N SER A 13 -8.99 5.65 -21.82
CA SER A 13 -9.09 5.83 -20.38
C SER A 13 -8.82 7.29 -20.10
N LEU A 14 -9.83 7.99 -19.54
CA LEU A 14 -9.59 9.33 -19.01
C LEU A 14 -8.39 9.23 -18.08
N PRO A 15 -7.38 10.06 -18.27
CA PRO A 15 -6.23 10.04 -17.37
C PRO A 15 -6.72 10.35 -15.96
N ILE A 16 -6.32 9.52 -15.00
CA ILE A 16 -6.64 9.72 -13.59
C ILE A 16 -5.34 10.03 -12.90
N GLY A 17 -5.35 11.17 -12.19
CA GLY A 17 -4.25 11.60 -11.37
C GLY A 17 -4.38 11.14 -9.93
N LEU A 18 -3.25 11.08 -9.25
CA LEU A 18 -3.15 10.88 -7.82
C LEU A 18 -2.36 12.04 -7.22
N ARG A 19 -2.85 12.59 -6.10
CA ARG A 19 -2.22 13.75 -5.47
C ARG A 19 -2.26 13.70 -3.95
N GLY A 20 -1.35 14.42 -3.33
CA GLY A 20 -1.35 14.70 -1.91
C GLY A 20 -1.09 13.49 -1.05
N ILE A 21 -0.25 12.54 -1.46
CA ILE A 21 0.11 11.40 -0.61
C ILE A 21 0.59 11.92 0.74
N ALA A 22 -0.11 11.54 1.80
CA ALA A 22 0.27 11.75 3.18
C ALA A 22 0.13 10.45 3.96
N TYR A 23 0.88 10.31 5.04
CA TYR A 23 0.76 9.15 5.90
C TYR A 23 0.88 9.54 7.38
N TYR A 24 0.37 8.68 8.22
CA TYR A 24 0.57 8.68 9.65
C TYR A 24 1.10 7.33 10.07
N VAL A 25 2.18 7.33 10.82
CA VAL A 25 2.68 6.17 11.55
C VAL A 25 2.89 6.59 13.00
N GLY A 26 2.70 5.67 13.93
CA GLY A 26 2.97 5.94 15.33
C GLY A 26 4.48 6.12 15.63
N SER A 27 4.83 6.04 16.89
CA SER A 27 6.23 6.06 17.32
C SER A 27 6.98 4.85 16.78
N SER A 28 8.24 5.05 16.36
CA SER A 28 9.15 3.95 16.02
C SER A 28 9.63 3.28 17.31
N VAL A 29 9.22 2.03 17.53
CA VAL A 29 9.47 1.27 18.74
C VAL A 29 10.42 0.11 18.44
N PRO A 30 11.49 -0.10 19.22
CA PRO A 30 12.39 -1.23 19.04
C PRO A 30 11.67 -2.58 19.19
N ILE A 31 11.98 -3.56 18.33
CA ILE A 31 11.30 -4.88 18.34
C ILE A 31 11.47 -5.63 19.67
N GLN A 32 12.57 -5.39 20.41
CA GLN A 32 12.79 -6.00 21.73
C GLN A 32 11.77 -5.56 22.80
N GLU A 33 10.98 -4.52 22.55
CA GLU A 33 9.89 -4.12 23.45
C GLU A 33 8.63 -4.97 23.29
N LEU A 34 8.56 -5.79 22.23
CA LEU A 34 7.52 -6.79 22.12
C LEU A 34 7.74 -7.89 23.16
N SER A 35 6.77 -8.09 24.03
CA SER A 35 6.90 -9.01 25.19
C SER A 35 7.25 -10.45 24.76
N CYS A 36 6.78 -10.89 23.60
CA CYS A 36 7.10 -12.20 23.04
C CYS A 36 8.57 -12.32 22.59
N LEU A 37 9.23 -11.22 22.21
CA LEU A 37 10.66 -11.18 21.87
C LEU A 37 11.51 -10.88 23.11
N ALA A 38 11.07 -10.01 24.00
CA ALA A 38 11.79 -9.67 25.23
C ALA A 38 12.02 -10.90 26.11
N ASN A 39 11.09 -11.85 26.12
CA ASN A 39 11.16 -13.07 26.90
C ASN A 39 11.71 -14.29 26.12
N ASN A 40 12.18 -14.11 24.90
CA ASN A 40 12.72 -15.18 24.04
C ASN A 40 13.94 -14.66 23.25
N ALA A 41 15.12 -14.79 23.83
CA ALA A 41 16.37 -14.31 23.25
C ALA A 41 16.68 -14.95 21.88
N GLU A 42 16.40 -16.26 21.73
CA GLU A 42 16.63 -16.96 20.46
C GLU A 42 15.74 -16.38 19.34
N LEU A 43 14.45 -16.21 19.62
CA LEU A 43 13.51 -15.62 18.66
C LEU A 43 13.90 -14.17 18.32
N LEU A 44 14.29 -13.37 19.32
CA LEU A 44 14.75 -12.00 19.10
C LEU A 44 15.95 -11.96 18.14
N GLU A 45 16.96 -12.81 18.37
CA GLU A 45 18.14 -12.84 17.49
C GLU A 45 17.79 -13.29 16.06
N ARG A 46 16.82 -14.20 15.89
CA ARG A 46 16.31 -14.58 14.55
C ARG A 46 15.68 -13.37 13.84
N PHE A 47 14.84 -12.59 14.51
CA PHE A 47 14.23 -11.38 13.94
C PHE A 47 15.29 -10.30 13.64
N LYS A 48 16.28 -10.12 14.50
CA LYS A 48 17.41 -9.22 14.23
C LYS A 48 18.26 -9.68 13.03
N ALA A 49 18.50 -10.98 12.88
CA ALA A 49 19.21 -11.55 11.74
C ALA A 49 18.44 -11.35 10.42
N ALA A 50 17.12 -11.33 10.48
CA ALA A 50 16.24 -10.97 9.36
C ALA A 50 16.14 -9.45 9.12
N HIS A 51 16.99 -8.67 9.76
CA HIS A 51 17.10 -7.21 9.68
C HIS A 51 15.94 -6.40 10.28
N PHE A 52 15.01 -7.00 11.00
CA PHE A 52 14.01 -6.22 11.73
C PHE A 52 14.68 -5.46 12.89
N ARG A 53 14.30 -4.18 13.06
CA ARG A 53 14.85 -3.29 14.09
C ARG A 53 13.74 -2.63 14.91
N ASN A 54 12.81 -2.00 14.23
CA ASN A 54 11.71 -1.27 14.81
C ASN A 54 10.39 -1.62 14.15
N PHE A 55 9.31 -1.23 14.79
CA PHE A 55 7.96 -1.21 14.22
C PHE A 55 7.25 0.07 14.65
N SER A 56 6.23 0.48 13.91
CA SER A 56 5.41 1.62 14.31
C SER A 56 4.32 1.20 15.29
N ARG A 57 4.15 1.97 16.36
CA ARG A 57 3.08 1.80 17.35
C ARG A 57 2.30 3.10 17.50
N SER A 58 1.00 3.06 17.21
CA SER A 58 0.12 4.19 17.38
C SER A 58 -0.50 4.21 18.77
N ASP A 59 -0.48 5.37 19.42
CA ASP A 59 -1.12 5.63 20.71
C ASP A 59 -2.54 6.21 20.57
N ILE A 60 -2.93 6.62 19.35
CA ILE A 60 -4.27 7.11 19.05
C ILE A 60 -5.17 6.00 18.51
N SER A 61 -6.48 6.26 18.47
CA SER A 61 -7.45 5.31 17.93
C SER A 61 -7.37 5.20 16.40
N LEU A 62 -7.86 4.08 15.84
CA LEU A 62 -7.88 3.88 14.39
C LEU A 62 -8.67 4.99 13.65
N PRO A 63 -9.84 5.47 14.13
CA PRO A 63 -10.52 6.60 13.50
C PRO A 63 -9.72 7.90 13.54
N GLU A 64 -9.01 8.16 14.65
CA GLU A 64 -8.16 9.34 14.77
C GLU A 64 -6.97 9.27 13.81
N GLN A 65 -6.30 8.12 13.73
CA GLN A 65 -5.20 7.86 12.82
C GLN A 65 -5.62 8.08 11.36
N ALA A 66 -6.76 7.51 10.96
CA ALA A 66 -7.32 7.64 9.61
C ALA A 66 -7.67 9.11 9.29
N ALA A 67 -8.37 9.78 10.21
CA ALA A 67 -8.77 11.18 10.02
C ALA A 67 -7.56 12.13 10.01
N HIS A 68 -6.56 11.90 10.86
CA HIS A 68 -5.32 12.68 10.88
C HIS A 68 -4.58 12.58 9.54
N CYS A 69 -4.43 11.36 9.04
CA CYS A 69 -3.81 11.10 7.74
C CYS A 69 -4.59 11.78 6.59
N ALA A 70 -5.91 11.60 6.55
CA ALA A 70 -6.77 12.20 5.53
C ALA A 70 -6.73 13.73 5.56
N GLN A 71 -6.74 14.34 6.74
CA GLN A 71 -6.62 15.80 6.88
C GLN A 71 -5.27 16.31 6.35
N ALA A 72 -4.18 15.59 6.59
CA ALA A 72 -2.87 15.92 6.06
C ALA A 72 -2.87 15.88 4.52
N THR A 73 -3.55 14.91 3.91
CA THR A 73 -3.76 14.85 2.44
C THR A 73 -4.53 16.06 1.93
N LEU A 74 -5.66 16.42 2.56
CA LEU A 74 -6.46 17.59 2.17
C LEU A 74 -5.63 18.87 2.25
N ASN A 75 -4.90 19.05 3.34
CA ASN A 75 -4.03 20.21 3.52
C ASN A 75 -2.95 20.29 2.43
N LYS A 76 -2.32 19.15 2.10
CA LYS A 76 -1.30 19.05 1.06
C LYS A 76 -1.85 19.37 -0.33
N CYS A 77 -3.11 19.01 -0.58
CA CYS A 77 -3.82 19.34 -1.82
C CYS A 77 -4.39 20.78 -1.86
N GLY A 78 -4.43 21.50 -0.74
CA GLY A 78 -5.17 22.77 -0.64
C GLY A 78 -6.68 22.57 -0.76
N MET A 79 -7.20 21.40 -0.39
CA MET A 79 -8.61 21.00 -0.52
C MET A 79 -9.34 21.06 0.82
N GLN A 80 -10.65 21.30 0.74
CA GLN A 80 -11.58 21.23 1.87
C GLN A 80 -12.48 20.01 1.74
N ALA A 81 -13.23 19.68 2.80
CA ALA A 81 -14.19 18.57 2.79
C ALA A 81 -15.18 18.63 1.61
N GLY A 82 -15.65 19.83 1.26
CA GLY A 82 -16.59 20.06 0.15
C GLY A 82 -16.02 19.86 -1.24
N ASP A 83 -14.71 19.69 -1.38
CA ASP A 83 -14.05 19.40 -2.67
C ASP A 83 -13.97 17.89 -2.95
N ILE A 84 -14.36 17.05 -1.98
CA ILE A 84 -14.35 15.58 -2.06
C ILE A 84 -15.76 15.07 -2.36
N ASP A 85 -15.89 14.31 -3.42
CA ASP A 85 -17.18 13.74 -3.87
C ASP A 85 -17.48 12.39 -3.20
N ALA A 86 -16.44 11.61 -2.87
CA ALA A 86 -16.58 10.31 -2.21
C ALA A 86 -15.33 9.95 -1.41
N VAL A 87 -15.48 9.01 -0.46
CA VAL A 87 -14.39 8.47 0.34
C VAL A 87 -14.35 6.95 0.19
N VAL A 88 -13.14 6.41 -0.01
CA VAL A 88 -12.88 4.97 0.07
C VAL A 88 -12.00 4.72 1.27
N ILE A 89 -12.46 3.87 2.19
CA ILE A 89 -11.71 3.51 3.39
C ILE A 89 -11.32 2.03 3.31
N GLY A 90 -10.03 1.77 3.27
CA GLY A 90 -9.45 0.44 3.18
C GLY A 90 -8.89 -0.06 4.50
N PHE A 91 -9.05 -1.37 4.72
CA PHE A 91 -8.50 -2.08 5.86
C PHE A 91 -7.92 -3.42 5.41
N SER A 92 -6.67 -3.69 5.72
CA SER A 92 -6.09 -5.01 5.47
C SER A 92 -6.65 -6.06 6.42
N GLU A 93 -6.98 -5.65 7.64
CA GLU A 93 -7.59 -6.50 8.66
C GLU A 93 -8.66 -5.75 9.47
N LEU A 94 -9.85 -6.36 9.61
CA LEU A 94 -11.01 -5.78 10.30
C LEU A 94 -11.29 -6.42 11.68
N ARG A 95 -10.51 -7.38 12.14
CA ARG A 95 -10.86 -8.20 13.32
C ARG A 95 -11.15 -7.43 14.59
N GLU A 96 -10.58 -6.24 14.75
CA GLU A 96 -10.79 -5.43 15.96
C GLU A 96 -12.05 -4.55 15.91
N TRP A 97 -12.72 -4.43 14.73
CA TRP A 97 -13.81 -3.48 14.48
C TRP A 97 -15.09 -4.11 13.96
N THR A 98 -15.25 -5.42 14.12
CA THR A 98 -16.35 -6.18 13.49
C THR A 98 -17.73 -5.90 14.06
N SER A 99 -17.85 -5.25 15.24
CA SER A 99 -19.14 -5.10 15.93
C SER A 99 -20.03 -3.99 15.37
N TYR A 100 -19.43 -2.88 14.88
CA TYR A 100 -20.18 -1.71 14.40
C TYR A 100 -19.42 -0.93 13.31
N PRO A 101 -19.37 -1.43 12.07
CA PRO A 101 -18.65 -0.76 10.96
C PRO A 101 -19.13 0.68 10.70
N GLU A 102 -20.44 0.94 10.86
CA GLU A 102 -21.02 2.27 10.70
C GLU A 102 -20.50 3.28 11.72
N GLN A 103 -20.22 2.84 12.95
CA GLN A 103 -19.65 3.72 13.99
C GLN A 103 -18.21 4.10 13.66
N LEU A 104 -17.44 3.17 13.10
CA LEU A 104 -16.09 3.44 12.64
C LEU A 104 -16.10 4.48 11.51
N THR A 105 -16.94 4.27 10.50
CA THR A 105 -17.11 5.19 9.38
C THR A 105 -17.52 6.58 9.86
N TYR A 106 -18.55 6.65 10.72
CA TYR A 106 -18.99 7.91 11.31
C TYR A 106 -17.87 8.60 12.10
N ALA A 107 -17.12 7.85 12.90
CA ALA A 107 -16.02 8.39 13.70
C ALA A 107 -14.86 8.97 12.85
N ILE A 108 -14.64 8.46 11.65
CA ILE A 108 -13.67 9.01 10.70
C ILE A 108 -14.24 10.26 10.01
N LEU A 109 -15.41 10.12 9.37
CA LEU A 109 -15.99 11.17 8.54
C LEU A 109 -16.38 12.42 9.33
N SER A 110 -16.89 12.26 10.56
CA SER A 110 -17.25 13.39 11.43
C SER A 110 -16.06 14.27 11.79
N ARG A 111 -14.88 13.66 11.97
CA ARG A 111 -13.62 14.41 12.23
C ARG A 111 -13.15 15.23 11.04
N LEU A 112 -13.56 14.81 9.83
CA LEU A 112 -13.21 15.48 8.57
C LEU A 112 -14.28 16.46 8.09
N GLY A 113 -15.43 16.57 8.80
CA GLY A 113 -16.56 17.35 8.33
C GLY A 113 -17.25 16.76 7.09
N MET A 114 -17.11 15.44 6.86
CA MET A 114 -17.58 14.72 5.66
C MET A 114 -18.83 13.86 5.90
N ASN A 115 -19.70 14.20 6.86
CA ASN A 115 -20.84 13.38 7.26
C ASN A 115 -21.86 13.08 6.15
N HIS A 116 -21.85 13.84 5.07
CA HIS A 116 -22.80 13.71 3.97
C HIS A 116 -22.16 13.18 2.67
N ILE A 117 -20.89 12.82 2.74
CA ILE A 117 -20.13 12.33 1.57
C ILE A 117 -20.30 10.80 1.47
N PRO A 118 -20.61 10.23 0.29
CA PRO A 118 -20.66 8.80 0.08
C PRO A 118 -19.35 8.12 0.47
N VAL A 119 -19.44 6.98 1.16
CA VAL A 119 -18.27 6.21 1.59
C VAL A 119 -18.41 4.73 1.23
N VAL A 120 -17.29 4.14 0.82
CA VAL A 120 -17.18 2.69 0.54
C VAL A 120 -16.05 2.11 1.39
N GLY A 121 -16.36 1.05 2.13
CA GLY A 121 -15.35 0.25 2.83
C GLY A 121 -14.79 -0.86 1.93
N VAL A 122 -13.46 -1.04 1.91
CA VAL A 122 -12.78 -2.08 1.13
C VAL A 122 -11.89 -2.91 2.04
N THR A 123 -12.03 -4.24 1.95
CA THR A 123 -11.23 -5.18 2.74
C THR A 123 -11.06 -6.50 2.00
N LEU A 124 -10.47 -7.52 2.65
CA LEU A 124 -10.27 -8.90 2.20
C LEU A 124 -9.07 -9.14 1.28
N ALA A 125 -8.40 -8.11 0.77
CA ALA A 125 -7.22 -8.30 -0.08
C ALA A 125 -5.88 -8.24 0.72
N GLY A 126 -5.94 -8.27 2.07
CA GLY A 126 -4.76 -8.25 2.93
C GLY A 126 -3.84 -7.07 2.60
N CYS A 127 -2.55 -7.31 2.53
CA CYS A 127 -1.55 -6.26 2.26
C CYS A 127 -1.55 -5.75 0.80
N ALA A 128 -2.38 -6.31 -0.09
CA ALA A 128 -2.65 -5.80 -1.43
C ALA A 128 -3.91 -4.92 -1.50
N ASN A 129 -4.55 -4.61 -0.35
CA ASN A 129 -5.87 -3.97 -0.29
C ASN A 129 -5.91 -2.57 -0.92
N VAL A 130 -4.84 -1.80 -0.85
CA VAL A 130 -4.76 -0.46 -1.46
C VAL A 130 -5.09 -0.48 -2.96
N THR A 131 -4.71 -1.54 -3.67
CA THR A 131 -5.05 -1.69 -5.11
C THR A 131 -6.55 -1.92 -5.31
N SER A 132 -7.20 -2.65 -4.40
CA SER A 132 -8.67 -2.82 -4.41
C SER A 132 -9.37 -1.49 -4.16
N SER A 133 -8.90 -0.71 -3.18
CA SER A 133 -9.42 0.63 -2.87
C SER A 133 -9.24 1.60 -4.05
N LEU A 134 -8.08 1.59 -4.71
CA LEU A 134 -7.83 2.36 -5.92
C LEU A 134 -8.75 1.97 -7.06
N ARG A 135 -9.02 0.67 -7.23
CA ARG A 135 -9.96 0.18 -8.26
C ARG A 135 -11.37 0.69 -8.03
N VAL A 136 -11.84 0.68 -6.78
CA VAL A 136 -13.15 1.23 -6.40
C VAL A 136 -13.17 2.74 -6.68
N ALA A 137 -12.20 3.49 -6.17
CA ALA A 137 -12.10 4.94 -6.35
C ALA A 137 -12.03 5.33 -7.85
N ARG A 138 -11.24 4.59 -8.65
CA ARG A 138 -11.17 4.79 -10.09
C ARG A 138 -12.55 4.57 -10.77
N ASN A 139 -13.26 3.52 -10.38
CA ASN A 139 -14.58 3.24 -10.95
C ASN A 139 -15.59 4.32 -10.58
N MET A 140 -15.57 4.85 -9.36
CA MET A 140 -16.39 5.98 -8.93
C MET A 140 -16.13 7.22 -9.81
N ILE A 141 -14.88 7.49 -10.18
CA ILE A 141 -14.53 8.57 -11.09
C ILE A 141 -15.04 8.28 -12.52
N MET A 142 -14.80 7.06 -13.02
CA MET A 142 -15.06 6.71 -14.42
C MET A 142 -16.54 6.48 -14.72
N VAL A 143 -17.28 5.90 -13.76
CA VAL A 143 -18.66 5.44 -13.94
C VAL A 143 -19.65 6.42 -13.31
N ASP A 144 -19.41 6.81 -12.04
CA ASP A 144 -20.32 7.68 -11.29
C ASP A 144 -20.07 9.17 -11.59
N GLY A 145 -18.97 9.49 -12.28
CA GLY A 145 -18.65 10.86 -12.71
C GLY A 145 -18.04 11.75 -11.65
N TYR A 146 -17.61 11.19 -10.51
CA TYR A 146 -16.92 11.96 -9.47
C TYR A 146 -15.63 12.58 -9.97
N ARG A 147 -15.24 13.70 -9.36
CA ARG A 147 -13.99 14.42 -9.71
C ARG A 147 -12.86 14.06 -8.78
N ASN A 148 -13.16 14.02 -7.49
CA ASN A 148 -12.18 13.80 -6.43
C ASN A 148 -12.66 12.73 -5.46
N VAL A 149 -11.92 11.63 -5.35
CA VAL A 149 -12.19 10.55 -4.41
C VAL A 149 -11.02 10.45 -3.43
N LEU A 150 -11.29 10.68 -2.16
CA LEU A 150 -10.31 10.49 -1.09
C LEU A 150 -10.18 9.00 -0.76
N VAL A 151 -8.97 8.49 -0.81
CA VAL A 151 -8.65 7.10 -0.39
C VAL A 151 -7.86 7.14 0.90
N VAL A 152 -8.27 6.32 1.87
CA VAL A 152 -7.59 6.16 3.16
C VAL A 152 -7.39 4.67 3.44
N GLU A 153 -6.16 4.22 3.54
CA GLU A 153 -5.81 2.88 4.03
C GLU A 153 -5.30 2.99 5.45
N THR A 154 -5.87 2.23 6.38
CA THR A 154 -5.52 2.33 7.80
C THR A 154 -5.57 0.98 8.49
N ASN A 155 -4.60 0.72 9.37
CA ASN A 155 -4.54 -0.49 10.17
C ASN A 155 -3.94 -0.18 11.55
N LEU A 156 -4.47 -0.86 12.56
CA LEU A 156 -4.05 -0.73 13.95
C LEU A 156 -4.14 -2.08 14.65
N LEU A 157 -3.07 -2.50 15.30
CA LEU A 157 -3.03 -3.71 16.12
C LEU A 157 -2.95 -3.35 17.61
N ARG A 158 -3.93 -3.78 18.39
CA ARG A 158 -3.93 -3.64 19.86
C ARG A 158 -3.23 -4.80 20.56
N ASP A 159 -3.21 -5.97 19.94
CA ASP A 159 -2.55 -7.15 20.50
C ASP A 159 -1.15 -7.33 19.92
N ASP A 160 -0.13 -7.03 20.70
CA ASP A 160 1.28 -7.15 20.30
C ASP A 160 1.69 -8.59 19.92
N ARG A 161 0.96 -9.63 20.40
CA ARG A 161 1.22 -11.02 20.00
C ARG A 161 0.97 -11.30 18.53
N ARG A 162 0.17 -10.46 17.88
CA ARG A 162 -0.20 -10.55 16.47
C ARG A 162 0.72 -9.76 15.55
N ARG A 163 1.74 -9.09 16.11
CA ARG A 163 2.66 -8.29 15.32
C ARG A 163 3.75 -9.09 14.62
N LEU A 164 3.88 -10.39 14.91
CA LEU A 164 4.96 -11.20 14.38
C LEU A 164 4.45 -12.35 13.52
N GLU A 165 5.06 -12.49 12.35
CA GLU A 165 4.93 -13.70 11.50
C GLU A 165 6.28 -14.41 11.36
N GLY A 166 6.23 -15.73 11.13
CA GLY A 166 7.44 -16.58 11.07
C GLY A 166 8.02 -16.88 12.43
N THR A 167 7.19 -16.99 13.48
CA THR A 167 7.65 -17.25 14.87
C THR A 167 7.88 -18.71 15.19
N ALA A 168 7.32 -19.67 14.42
CA ALA A 168 7.46 -21.10 14.66
C ALA A 168 8.93 -21.53 14.71
N PRO A 169 9.30 -22.55 15.52
CA PRO A 169 10.66 -23.07 15.53
C PRO A 169 11.15 -23.45 14.13
N GLY A 170 12.32 -22.95 13.73
CA GLY A 170 12.90 -23.15 12.40
C GLY A 170 12.29 -22.34 11.27
N ALA A 171 11.17 -21.62 11.47
CA ALA A 171 10.60 -20.76 10.45
C ALA A 171 11.47 -19.50 10.23
N THR A 172 11.45 -18.98 9.01
CA THR A 172 12.07 -17.69 8.70
C THR A 172 11.15 -16.57 9.19
N PRO A 173 11.65 -15.56 9.94
CA PRO A 173 10.88 -14.36 10.26
C PRO A 173 10.40 -13.67 8.98
N GLU A 174 9.10 -13.40 8.88
CA GLU A 174 8.50 -12.85 7.67
C GLU A 174 8.16 -11.37 7.82
N ASN A 175 7.42 -11.04 8.88
CA ASN A 175 6.94 -9.69 9.13
C ASN A 175 7.01 -9.30 10.62
N VAL A 176 7.20 -7.99 10.83
CA VAL A 176 6.88 -7.30 12.09
C VAL A 176 5.88 -6.21 11.74
N PHE A 177 4.62 -6.39 12.15
CA PHE A 177 3.55 -5.46 11.81
C PHE A 177 3.61 -4.18 12.63
N GLY A 178 3.48 -3.05 11.91
CA GLY A 178 3.32 -1.71 12.47
C GLY A 178 1.90 -1.17 12.30
N ASP A 179 1.61 -0.12 13.04
CA ASP A 179 0.38 0.67 12.92
C ASP A 179 0.59 1.84 11.99
N GLY A 180 -0.44 2.23 11.23
CA GLY A 180 -0.37 3.41 10.41
C GLY A 180 -1.52 3.56 9.43
N ALA A 181 -1.50 4.67 8.72
CA ALA A 181 -2.42 5.00 7.66
C ALA A 181 -1.68 5.72 6.52
N VAL A 182 -2.18 5.55 5.31
CA VAL A 182 -1.83 6.38 4.16
C VAL A 182 -3.10 6.90 3.52
N SER A 183 -3.05 8.11 3.00
CA SER A 183 -4.16 8.70 2.25
C SER A 183 -3.66 9.51 1.06
N PHE A 184 -4.52 9.62 0.05
CA PHE A 184 -4.30 10.41 -1.16
C PHE A 184 -5.63 10.66 -1.85
N VAL A 185 -5.68 11.61 -2.77
CA VAL A 185 -6.85 11.88 -3.60
C VAL A 185 -6.61 11.35 -5.00
N LEU A 186 -7.55 10.51 -5.51
CA LEU A 186 -7.69 10.28 -6.94
C LEU A 186 -8.50 11.42 -7.55
N THR A 187 -8.04 11.97 -8.67
CA THR A 187 -8.67 13.11 -9.33
C THR A 187 -8.76 12.94 -10.85
N ARG A 188 -9.82 13.49 -11.44
CA ARG A 188 -9.91 13.69 -12.89
C ARG A 188 -9.07 14.88 -13.39
N ASP A 189 -8.73 15.79 -12.48
CA ASP A 189 -7.92 16.96 -12.80
C ASP A 189 -6.44 16.61 -12.76
N ASN A 190 -5.94 16.23 -13.92
CA ASN A 190 -4.53 15.84 -14.04
C ASN A 190 -3.56 16.99 -13.88
N ASP A 191 -3.96 18.24 -14.11
CA ASP A 191 -3.05 19.36 -14.03
C ASP A 191 -2.59 19.62 -12.60
N THR A 192 -3.40 19.20 -11.63
CA THR A 192 -3.08 19.29 -10.19
C THR A 192 -2.52 18.00 -9.58
N ALA A 193 -2.37 16.93 -10.37
CA ALA A 193 -1.90 15.64 -9.89
C ALA A 193 -0.38 15.57 -9.73
N ASP A 194 0.07 14.88 -8.68
CA ASP A 194 1.49 14.57 -8.47
C ASP A 194 1.94 13.41 -9.35
N PHE A 195 1.03 12.43 -9.55
CA PHE A 195 1.29 11.22 -10.34
C PHE A 195 0.13 10.92 -11.29
N ASP A 196 0.45 10.36 -12.45
CA ASP A 196 -0.50 9.65 -13.30
C ASP A 196 -0.62 8.21 -12.85
N LEU A 197 -1.85 7.71 -12.69
CA LEU A 197 -2.13 6.29 -12.53
C LEU A 197 -2.21 5.65 -13.92
N LEU A 198 -1.12 5.05 -14.38
CA LEU A 198 -1.03 4.49 -15.74
C LEU A 198 -1.73 3.14 -15.86
N ALA A 199 -1.51 2.26 -14.87
CA ALA A 199 -2.13 0.93 -14.86
C ALA A 199 -2.25 0.37 -13.46
N MET A 200 -3.20 -0.56 -13.29
CA MET A 200 -3.31 -1.41 -12.11
C MET A 200 -3.80 -2.79 -12.49
N ASP A 201 -3.21 -3.80 -11.90
CA ASP A 201 -3.67 -5.18 -12.02
C ASP A 201 -3.67 -5.90 -10.67
N GLN A 202 -4.58 -6.84 -10.51
CA GLN A 202 -4.73 -7.62 -9.28
C GLN A 202 -5.30 -8.99 -9.61
N ILE A 203 -4.72 -10.02 -9.05
CA ILE A 203 -5.22 -11.40 -9.15
C ILE A 203 -5.29 -12.05 -7.78
N VAL A 204 -6.10 -13.10 -7.72
CA VAL A 204 -6.14 -14.05 -6.60
C VAL A 204 -5.49 -15.34 -7.07
N SER A 205 -4.63 -15.92 -6.25
CA SER A 205 -4.01 -17.21 -6.50
C SER A 205 -3.91 -17.97 -5.19
N TYR A 206 -4.47 -19.18 -5.18
CA TYR A 206 -4.42 -20.10 -4.05
C TYR A 206 -3.50 -21.27 -4.39
N THR A 207 -2.82 -21.76 -3.38
CA THR A 207 -2.21 -23.09 -3.43
C THR A 207 -3.18 -24.03 -2.74
N GLU A 208 -3.79 -24.94 -3.49
CA GLU A 208 -4.80 -25.88 -2.98
C GLU A 208 -4.15 -27.21 -2.60
N GLY A 209 -4.64 -27.81 -1.51
CA GLY A 209 -4.34 -29.17 -1.09
C GLY A 209 -3.77 -29.29 0.31
N GLU A 210 -4.11 -30.40 1.00
CA GLU A 210 -3.63 -30.72 2.35
C GLU A 210 -2.12 -31.02 2.43
N GLN A 211 -1.45 -31.20 1.28
CA GLN A 211 -0.01 -31.51 1.18
C GLN A 211 0.78 -30.40 0.47
N THR A 212 0.32 -29.16 0.54
CA THR A 212 1.02 -28.01 -0.05
C THR A 212 2.38 -27.81 0.60
N THR A 213 3.44 -27.91 -0.19
CA THR A 213 4.81 -27.62 0.29
C THR A 213 5.11 -26.14 0.26
N ILE A 214 6.12 -25.70 1.02
CA ILE A 214 6.59 -24.30 0.97
C ILE A 214 7.10 -23.92 -0.42
N GLN A 215 7.67 -24.88 -1.18
CA GLN A 215 8.09 -24.68 -2.56
C GLN A 215 6.90 -24.37 -3.47
N ASP A 216 5.76 -25.04 -3.28
CA ASP A 216 4.53 -24.79 -4.05
C ASP A 216 3.98 -23.40 -3.77
N VAL A 217 4.01 -22.95 -2.51
CA VAL A 217 3.61 -21.60 -2.12
C VAL A 217 4.51 -20.56 -2.79
N ILE A 218 5.82 -20.72 -2.72
CA ILE A 218 6.79 -19.81 -3.35
C ILE A 218 6.61 -19.78 -4.86
N ALA A 219 6.46 -20.94 -5.51
CA ALA A 219 6.28 -21.03 -6.95
C ALA A 219 4.99 -20.34 -7.40
N THR A 220 3.87 -20.61 -6.71
CA THR A 220 2.56 -20.00 -6.97
C THR A 220 2.60 -18.47 -6.78
N SER A 221 3.17 -18.02 -5.67
CA SER A 221 3.32 -16.58 -5.37
C SER A 221 4.18 -15.87 -6.40
N THR A 222 5.30 -16.49 -6.80
CA THR A 222 6.20 -15.91 -7.81
C THR A 222 5.53 -15.84 -9.18
N ALA A 223 4.82 -16.89 -9.59
CA ALA A 223 4.09 -16.91 -10.87
C ALA A 223 2.97 -15.86 -10.89
N ALA A 224 2.19 -15.77 -9.81
CA ALA A 224 1.12 -14.79 -9.65
C ALA A 224 1.67 -13.35 -9.73
N SER A 225 2.73 -13.06 -8.99
CA SER A 225 3.36 -11.73 -8.99
C SER A 225 3.92 -11.36 -10.35
N ARG A 226 4.64 -12.28 -11.01
CA ARG A 226 5.16 -12.03 -12.37
C ARG A 226 4.03 -11.72 -13.37
N ARG A 227 2.90 -12.40 -13.23
CA ARG A 227 1.72 -12.18 -14.09
C ARG A 227 1.14 -10.79 -13.90
N VAL A 228 0.87 -10.36 -12.66
CA VAL A 228 0.31 -9.02 -12.41
C VAL A 228 1.28 -7.91 -12.79
N ILE A 229 2.58 -8.09 -12.53
CA ILE A 229 3.62 -7.14 -12.91
C ILE A 229 3.68 -7.00 -14.45
N GLY A 230 3.74 -8.12 -15.17
CA GLY A 230 3.76 -8.12 -16.64
C GLY A 230 2.55 -7.40 -17.22
N ARG A 231 1.35 -7.77 -16.77
CA ARG A 231 0.09 -7.15 -17.25
C ARG A 231 0.01 -5.65 -16.93
N ALA A 232 0.43 -5.24 -15.74
CA ALA A 232 0.42 -3.82 -15.37
C ALA A 232 1.42 -3.01 -16.21
N LEU A 233 2.62 -3.52 -16.46
CA LEU A 233 3.61 -2.87 -17.30
C LEU A 233 3.15 -2.80 -18.76
N ASP A 234 2.59 -3.88 -19.31
CA ASP A 234 2.05 -3.93 -20.66
C ASP A 234 0.89 -2.93 -20.85
N GLN A 235 -0.03 -2.87 -19.88
CA GLN A 235 -1.14 -1.91 -19.89
C GLN A 235 -0.65 -0.45 -19.82
N ALA A 236 0.42 -0.20 -19.07
CA ALA A 236 1.04 1.12 -18.95
C ALA A 236 1.89 1.49 -20.15
N GLY A 237 2.24 0.56 -21.04
CA GLY A 237 3.22 0.76 -22.11
C GLY A 237 4.63 1.04 -21.61
N VAL A 238 4.97 0.53 -20.41
CA VAL A 238 6.24 0.78 -19.73
C VAL A 238 7.12 -0.47 -19.76
N GLN A 239 8.34 -0.34 -20.26
CA GLN A 239 9.31 -1.41 -20.22
C GLN A 239 9.95 -1.52 -18.83
N ARG A 240 10.39 -2.72 -18.43
CA ARG A 240 11.03 -2.95 -17.12
C ARG A 240 12.20 -2.01 -16.87
N GLU A 241 12.97 -1.75 -17.88
CA GLU A 241 14.17 -0.89 -17.87
C GLU A 241 13.85 0.59 -17.63
N GLN A 242 12.60 0.98 -17.83
CA GLN A 242 12.10 2.34 -17.58
C GLN A 242 11.59 2.53 -16.14
N VAL A 243 11.45 1.43 -15.37
CA VAL A 243 11.04 1.50 -13.97
C VAL A 243 12.17 2.08 -13.13
N LYS A 244 11.95 3.25 -12.54
CA LYS A 244 12.94 3.94 -11.71
C LYS A 244 13.08 3.30 -10.34
N CYS A 245 11.96 2.96 -9.72
CA CYS A 245 11.93 2.35 -8.39
C CYS A 245 10.80 1.34 -8.28
N VAL A 246 11.09 0.22 -7.61
CA VAL A 246 10.10 -0.80 -7.22
C VAL A 246 9.86 -0.71 -5.73
N LEU A 247 8.60 -0.60 -5.35
CA LEU A 247 8.13 -0.39 -3.98
C LEU A 247 7.28 -1.59 -3.56
N LEU A 248 7.81 -2.37 -2.64
CA LEU A 248 7.19 -3.59 -2.11
C LEU A 248 6.56 -3.33 -0.73
N ASN A 249 5.80 -4.30 -0.22
CA ASN A 249 5.46 -4.33 1.19
C ASN A 249 6.73 -4.53 2.04
N ASN A 250 6.74 -3.93 3.24
CA ASN A 250 7.85 -3.97 4.18
C ASN A 250 7.90 -5.32 4.91
N MET A 251 8.56 -6.29 4.31
CA MET A 251 8.75 -7.62 4.88
C MET A 251 10.26 -7.89 5.11
N ASN A 252 10.60 -9.11 5.45
CA ASN A 252 11.99 -9.54 5.55
C ASN A 252 12.82 -9.06 4.36
N ILE A 253 13.86 -8.27 4.62
CA ILE A 253 14.67 -7.61 3.59
C ILE A 253 15.33 -8.61 2.64
N LEU A 254 15.75 -9.77 3.14
CA LEU A 254 16.34 -10.82 2.29
C LEU A 254 15.32 -11.42 1.34
N MET A 255 14.07 -11.61 1.81
CA MET A 255 12.97 -12.03 0.95
C MET A 255 12.63 -10.98 -0.09
N MET A 256 12.52 -9.71 0.30
CA MET A 256 12.28 -8.60 -0.62
C MET A 256 13.37 -8.54 -1.70
N ALA A 257 14.64 -8.63 -1.33
CA ALA A 257 15.76 -8.61 -2.28
C ALA A 257 15.73 -9.81 -3.25
N ALA A 258 15.33 -10.98 -2.77
CA ALA A 258 15.16 -12.17 -3.62
C ALA A 258 14.01 -12.00 -4.61
N LEU A 259 12.85 -11.53 -4.16
CA LEU A 259 11.68 -11.26 -5.00
C LEU A 259 11.99 -10.19 -6.06
N PHE A 260 12.66 -9.12 -5.69
CA PHE A 260 13.09 -8.06 -6.59
C PHE A 260 13.93 -8.61 -7.76
N ARG A 261 14.90 -9.48 -7.47
CA ARG A 261 15.71 -10.16 -8.50
C ARG A 261 14.88 -11.12 -9.34
N LEU A 262 14.01 -11.92 -8.69
CA LEU A 262 13.12 -12.86 -9.37
C LEU A 262 12.16 -12.17 -10.34
N TYR A 263 11.76 -10.93 -10.05
CA TYR A 263 10.90 -10.12 -10.94
C TYR A 263 11.70 -9.41 -12.06
N GLY A 264 13.02 -9.49 -12.05
CA GLY A 264 13.89 -8.97 -13.11
C GLY A 264 14.22 -7.49 -13.02
N PHE A 265 14.16 -6.90 -11.83
CA PHE A 265 14.44 -5.48 -11.59
C PHE A 265 15.84 -5.26 -10.98
N THR A 266 16.89 -5.68 -11.68
CA THR A 266 18.26 -5.57 -11.17
C THR A 266 18.87 -4.17 -11.30
N HIS A 267 18.23 -3.28 -12.05
CA HIS A 267 18.70 -1.92 -12.37
C HIS A 267 17.88 -0.82 -11.69
N ALA A 268 16.65 -1.14 -11.22
CA ALA A 268 15.80 -0.16 -10.57
C ALA A 268 16.20 0.05 -9.10
N ASP A 269 15.86 1.21 -8.55
CA ASP A 269 16.03 1.47 -7.12
C ASP A 269 15.10 0.59 -6.29
N PHE A 270 15.58 0.23 -5.10
CA PHE A 270 14.86 -0.61 -4.16
C PHE A 270 14.86 0.05 -2.78
N HIS A 271 13.70 0.55 -2.35
CA HIS A 271 13.54 1.27 -1.10
C HIS A 271 13.20 0.30 0.04
N ILE A 272 14.05 0.22 1.05
CA ILE A 272 13.93 -0.69 2.20
C ILE A 272 13.99 0.03 3.56
N GLU A 273 14.26 1.33 3.56
CA GLU A 273 14.54 2.11 4.77
C GLU A 273 13.37 2.08 5.75
N ASN A 274 12.14 2.05 5.24
CA ASN A 274 10.94 2.03 6.08
C ASN A 274 10.67 0.67 6.73
N THR A 275 11.17 -0.43 6.17
CA THR A 275 11.16 -1.73 6.84
C THR A 275 11.92 -1.68 8.17
N LEU A 276 13.05 -0.96 8.20
CA LEU A 276 13.87 -0.80 9.41
C LEU A 276 13.25 0.15 10.43
N ARG A 277 12.45 1.14 9.95
CA ARG A 277 11.89 2.22 10.79
C ARG A 277 10.53 1.90 11.36
N TYR A 278 9.66 1.30 10.54
CA TYR A 278 8.22 1.17 10.81
C TYR A 278 7.73 -0.27 10.81
N GLY A 279 8.54 -1.22 10.29
CA GLY A 279 8.07 -2.57 10.00
C GLY A 279 7.04 -2.58 8.86
N HIS A 280 6.16 -3.56 8.86
CA HIS A 280 5.13 -3.76 7.85
C HIS A 280 3.83 -3.02 8.21
N VAL A 281 3.58 -1.88 7.57
CA VAL A 281 2.36 -1.07 7.75
C VAL A 281 1.27 -1.51 6.77
N TRP A 282 1.12 -2.82 6.58
CA TRP A 282 0.05 -3.46 5.80
C TRP A 282 0.00 -2.96 4.34
N SER A 283 -1.22 -2.71 3.83
CA SER A 283 -1.42 -2.20 2.47
C SER A 283 -0.90 -0.77 2.26
N ALA A 284 -0.61 -0.03 3.33
CA ALA A 284 -0.08 1.33 3.26
C ALA A 284 1.39 1.41 2.82
N ASP A 285 2.17 0.33 3.01
CA ASP A 285 3.63 0.34 2.82
C ASP A 285 4.10 0.95 1.51
N SER A 286 3.56 0.48 0.38
CA SER A 286 4.05 0.88 -0.94
C SER A 286 3.89 2.38 -1.20
N PHE A 287 2.83 3.00 -0.65
CA PHE A 287 2.60 4.44 -0.76
C PHE A 287 3.40 5.26 0.26
N ILE A 288 3.62 4.74 1.46
CA ILE A 288 4.55 5.33 2.44
C ILE A 288 5.97 5.31 1.84
N ASN A 289 6.37 4.19 1.26
CA ASN A 289 7.66 4.04 0.60
C ASN A 289 7.80 4.97 -0.62
N LEU A 290 6.74 5.14 -1.42
CA LEU A 290 6.73 6.09 -2.55
C LEU A 290 6.92 7.53 -2.07
N HIS A 291 6.18 7.93 -1.05
CA HIS A 291 6.30 9.26 -0.46
C HIS A 291 7.74 9.53 0.00
N ASP A 292 8.29 8.66 0.84
CA ASP A 292 9.62 8.84 1.42
C ASP A 292 10.74 8.74 0.38
N TYR A 293 10.57 7.86 -0.63
CA TYR A 293 11.48 7.81 -1.77
C TYR A 293 11.50 9.14 -2.53
N CYS A 294 10.35 9.69 -2.85
CA CYS A 294 10.27 10.98 -3.57
C CYS A 294 10.85 12.13 -2.76
N GLU A 295 10.61 12.18 -1.45
CA GLU A 295 11.16 13.21 -0.58
C GLU A 295 12.68 13.12 -0.44
N THR A 296 13.23 11.92 -0.39
CA THR A 296 14.68 11.71 -0.15
C THR A 296 15.50 11.69 -1.44
N ARG A 297 15.00 11.07 -2.51
CA ARG A 297 15.73 10.89 -3.77
C ARG A 297 15.42 11.95 -4.82
N LYS A 298 14.31 12.68 -4.66
CA LYS A 298 13.86 13.77 -5.55
C LYS A 298 13.94 13.39 -7.03
N PRO A 299 13.25 12.34 -7.47
CA PRO A 299 13.29 11.87 -8.83
C PRO A 299 12.81 12.94 -9.81
N LEU A 300 13.26 12.86 -11.06
CA LEU A 300 12.86 13.77 -12.12
C LEU A 300 11.42 13.47 -12.58
N ALA A 301 10.73 14.48 -13.09
CA ALA A 301 9.46 14.32 -13.78
C ALA A 301 9.57 13.26 -14.88
N GLY A 302 8.49 12.49 -15.07
CA GLY A 302 8.45 11.36 -16.00
C GLY A 302 8.97 10.04 -15.41
N ALA A 303 9.53 10.01 -14.20
CA ALA A 303 9.97 8.77 -13.55
C ALA A 303 8.79 7.80 -13.33
N HIS A 304 8.99 6.52 -13.68
CA HIS A 304 8.00 5.45 -13.48
C HIS A 304 8.28 4.67 -12.20
N PHE A 305 7.22 4.40 -11.46
CA PHE A 305 7.24 3.62 -10.22
C PHE A 305 6.36 2.39 -10.37
N LEU A 306 6.85 1.26 -9.88
CA LEU A 306 6.09 0.03 -9.78
C LEU A 306 5.83 -0.28 -8.31
N LEU A 307 4.57 -0.22 -7.89
CA LEU A 307 4.14 -0.58 -6.54
C LEU A 307 3.58 -2.01 -6.59
N ILE A 308 4.08 -2.87 -5.72
CA ILE A 308 3.68 -4.29 -5.67
C ILE A 308 3.12 -4.58 -4.29
N GLY A 309 1.89 -5.10 -4.25
CA GLY A 309 1.22 -5.55 -3.03
C GLY A 309 1.09 -7.07 -2.99
N HIS A 310 1.51 -7.66 -1.87
CA HIS A 310 1.35 -9.08 -1.58
C HIS A 310 0.45 -9.25 -0.35
N GLY A 311 -0.71 -9.86 -0.54
CA GLY A 311 -1.47 -10.50 0.53
C GLY A 311 -1.25 -12.01 0.46
N ASN A 312 -1.81 -12.78 1.39
CA ASN A 312 -1.62 -14.24 1.43
C ASN A 312 -2.05 -14.93 0.13
N THR A 313 -3.08 -14.43 -0.52
CA THR A 313 -3.66 -14.99 -1.75
C THR A 313 -3.89 -13.93 -2.82
N TYR A 314 -3.66 -12.66 -2.51
CA TYR A 314 -3.85 -11.52 -3.40
C TYR A 314 -2.50 -10.96 -3.83
N TYR A 315 -2.36 -10.71 -5.12
CA TYR A 315 -1.17 -10.15 -5.73
C TYR A 315 -1.58 -8.98 -6.59
N SER A 316 -0.90 -7.85 -6.43
CA SER A 316 -1.24 -6.64 -7.18
C SER A 316 -0.01 -5.90 -7.67
N ALA A 317 -0.18 -5.14 -8.74
CA ALA A 317 0.81 -4.24 -9.28
C ALA A 317 0.15 -2.94 -9.75
N LEU A 318 0.79 -1.81 -9.45
CA LEU A 318 0.39 -0.47 -9.88
C LEU A 318 1.56 0.17 -10.60
N VAL A 319 1.30 0.86 -11.71
CA VAL A 319 2.29 1.67 -12.41
C VAL A 319 1.89 3.13 -12.32
N LEU A 320 2.76 3.93 -11.70
CA LEU A 320 2.60 5.36 -11.56
C LEU A 320 3.69 6.10 -12.32
N ARG A 321 3.39 7.29 -12.83
CA ARG A 321 4.37 8.21 -13.43
C ARG A 321 4.35 9.53 -12.69
N LEU A 322 5.52 10.00 -12.23
CA LEU A 322 5.66 11.30 -11.60
C LEU A 322 5.44 12.42 -12.62
N ARG A 323 4.59 13.39 -12.32
CA ARG A 323 4.28 14.51 -13.23
C ARG A 323 5.24 15.68 -13.05
N HIS A 324 5.52 16.06 -11.80
CA HIS A 324 6.33 17.24 -11.48
C HIS A 324 7.49 16.84 -10.58
N SER A 325 8.67 17.33 -10.85
CA SER A 325 9.79 17.15 -9.92
C SER A 325 9.66 18.13 -8.72
N ALA A 326 10.31 17.78 -7.61
CA ALA A 326 10.35 18.69 -6.46
C ALA A 326 10.99 20.04 -6.78
N SER A 327 11.83 20.13 -7.83
CA SER A 327 12.41 21.38 -8.33
C SER A 327 11.39 22.24 -9.07
N ASP A 328 10.42 21.65 -9.78
CA ASP A 328 9.40 22.37 -10.52
C ASP A 328 8.38 23.01 -9.56
N ALA A 329 8.04 22.31 -8.47
CA ALA A 329 7.16 22.83 -7.42
C ALA A 329 7.75 24.04 -6.66
N ALA A 330 9.08 24.11 -6.54
CA ALA A 330 9.76 25.24 -5.88
C ALA A 330 9.85 26.51 -6.76
N GLN A 331 9.63 26.39 -8.07
CA GLN A 331 9.63 27.55 -9.00
C GLN A 331 8.23 28.14 -9.23
N ALA A 332 7.17 27.44 -8.81
CA ALA A 332 5.78 27.86 -8.99
C ALA A 332 5.20 28.64 -7.78
N ASN A 333 5.94 28.75 -6.68
CA ASN A 333 5.65 29.56 -5.49
C ASN A 333 6.59 30.77 -5.42
#